data_28c829911e492e52f975995f94be2894
#
_entry.id   28c829911e492e52f975995f94be2894
#
_cell.length_a   1.000
_cell.length_b   1.000
_cell.length_c   1.000
_cell.angle_alpha   90.00
_cell.angle_beta   90.00
_cell.angle_gamma   90.00
#
_symmetry.space_group_name_H-M   'P 1'
#
loop_
_entity.id
_entity.type
_entity.pdbx_description
1 polymer ?
#
loop_
_entity_poly.entity_id
_entity_poly.type
_entity_poly.pdbx_seq_one_letter_code
_entity_poly.pdbx_strand_id
1 'polypeptide(L)'
;MSWVGTLADMLWEPWLLGLFLFTGLVYSLGSGFFQLFGLPVWLRATLGGLLRRQRGKKSGLSPLQALATALASTMGTGSIAGVATALTLGGPGAVFWMWVSALLGMMTGFGEKLLSVRFQRPAPGGGMQGGPMFYLRDGLGWKGAALWFTLACLPATLAGGDLVQSSSIAQALESSFALPRLGTGLVTAALAALGVLLYGFRDRTLSDEAREALIFGGPERR
;
A
#
# COMPACT_ATOMS: atom_id res chain seq x y z
N MET A 1 -30.90 -10.36 -3.79
CA MET A 1 -29.70 -9.62 -3.34
C MET A 1 -29.00 -10.49 -2.31
N SER A 2 -27.71 -10.72 -2.47
CA SER A 2 -26.96 -11.51 -1.47
C SER A 2 -26.77 -10.64 -0.22
N TRP A 3 -26.85 -11.26 0.96
CA TRP A 3 -26.58 -10.58 2.25
C TRP A 3 -25.24 -9.81 2.26
N VAL A 4 -24.25 -10.29 1.49
CA VAL A 4 -22.95 -9.63 1.29
C VAL A 4 -23.12 -8.28 0.57
N GLY A 5 -23.98 -8.21 -0.46
CA GLY A 5 -24.27 -6.94 -1.14
C GLY A 5 -24.90 -5.92 -0.19
N THR A 6 -25.91 -6.34 0.58
CA THR A 6 -26.56 -5.45 1.56
C THR A 6 -25.59 -4.92 2.61
N LEU A 7 -24.65 -5.76 3.11
CA LEU A 7 -23.61 -5.31 4.03
C LEU A 7 -22.63 -4.35 3.37
N ALA A 8 -22.23 -4.62 2.13
CA ALA A 8 -21.34 -3.71 1.38
C ALA A 8 -22.01 -2.35 1.18
N ASP A 9 -23.28 -2.33 0.74
CA ASP A 9 -24.02 -1.09 0.54
C ASP A 9 -24.15 -0.29 1.85
N MET A 10 -24.45 -0.96 2.96
CA MET A 10 -24.53 -0.33 4.29
C MET A 10 -23.19 0.24 4.76
N LEU A 11 -22.08 -0.44 4.47
CA LEU A 11 -20.74 0.03 4.84
C LEU A 11 -20.27 1.21 3.99
N TRP A 12 -20.65 1.26 2.70
CA TRP A 12 -20.28 2.34 1.78
C TRP A 12 -21.27 3.52 1.78
N GLU A 13 -22.15 3.61 2.76
CA GLU A 13 -23.01 4.77 2.94
C GLU A 13 -22.25 6.05 3.30
N PRO A 14 -22.88 7.25 3.13
CA PRO A 14 -22.24 8.55 3.38
C PRO A 14 -21.62 8.72 4.77
N TRP A 15 -22.09 7.98 5.77
CA TRP A 15 -21.55 8.06 7.13
C TRP A 15 -20.08 7.61 7.22
N LEU A 16 -19.70 6.56 6.47
CA LEU A 16 -18.31 6.08 6.45
C LEU A 16 -17.39 7.11 5.76
N LEU A 17 -17.83 7.68 4.64
CA LEU A 17 -17.11 8.77 3.98
C LEU A 17 -16.96 9.98 4.91
N GLY A 18 -18.03 10.33 5.62
CA GLY A 18 -18.00 11.38 6.64
C GLY A 18 -16.98 11.10 7.74
N LEU A 19 -16.89 9.86 8.21
CA LEU A 19 -15.93 9.44 9.23
C LEU A 19 -14.48 9.57 8.72
N PHE A 20 -14.20 9.15 7.47
CA PHE A 20 -12.88 9.32 6.88
C PHE A 20 -12.48 10.78 6.72
N LEU A 21 -13.36 11.62 6.20
CA LEU A 21 -13.11 13.05 6.06
C LEU A 21 -12.92 13.73 7.42
N PHE A 22 -13.76 13.37 8.40
CA PHE A 22 -13.67 13.89 9.77
C PHE A 22 -12.33 13.49 10.42
N THR A 23 -11.91 12.23 10.29
CA THR A 23 -10.62 11.77 10.80
C THR A 23 -9.46 12.52 10.15
N GLY A 24 -9.49 12.70 8.83
CA GLY A 24 -8.50 13.49 8.10
C GLY A 24 -8.47 14.96 8.55
N LEU A 25 -9.64 15.54 8.82
CA LEU A 25 -9.75 16.92 9.35
C LEU A 25 -9.17 17.03 10.75
N VAL A 26 -9.48 16.10 11.65
CA VAL A 26 -8.93 16.08 13.02
C VAL A 26 -7.41 15.98 12.98
N TYR A 27 -6.84 15.09 12.17
CA TYR A 27 -5.38 15.00 12.00
C TYR A 27 -4.79 16.27 11.36
N SER A 28 -5.48 16.89 10.41
CA SER A 28 -5.01 18.12 9.77
C SER A 28 -4.98 19.28 10.75
N LEU A 29 -6.03 19.44 11.56
CA LEU A 29 -6.09 20.46 12.61
C LEU A 29 -5.06 20.19 13.71
N GLY A 30 -4.98 18.96 14.19
CA GLY A 30 -4.03 18.57 15.25
C GLY A 30 -2.56 18.72 14.86
N SER A 31 -2.24 18.61 13.56
CA SER A 31 -0.88 18.80 13.04
C SER A 31 -0.60 20.22 12.50
N GLY A 32 -1.55 21.15 12.63
CA GLY A 32 -1.41 22.51 12.07
C GLY A 32 -1.32 22.53 10.54
N PHE A 33 -2.09 21.67 9.85
CA PHE A 33 -2.06 21.53 8.38
C PHE A 33 -0.66 21.25 7.84
N PHE A 34 0.04 20.32 8.48
CA PHE A 34 1.41 19.94 8.10
C PHE A 34 1.53 19.54 6.61
N GLN A 35 0.48 18.98 6.00
CA GLN A 35 0.45 18.65 4.58
C GLN A 35 0.65 19.87 3.67
N LEU A 36 0.24 21.06 4.10
CA LEU A 36 0.39 22.31 3.36
C LEU A 36 1.62 23.10 3.81
N PHE A 37 1.70 23.40 5.11
CA PHE A 37 2.77 24.23 5.65
C PHE A 37 4.09 23.49 5.84
N GLY A 38 4.06 22.16 5.99
CA GLY A 38 5.24 21.30 6.05
C GLY A 38 5.82 20.94 4.68
N LEU A 39 5.21 21.39 3.57
CA LEU A 39 5.63 21.06 2.20
C LEU A 39 7.16 21.17 1.96
N PRO A 40 7.84 22.26 2.33
CA PRO A 40 9.28 22.36 2.10
C PRO A 40 10.09 21.36 2.92
N VAL A 41 9.61 21.01 4.12
CA VAL A 41 10.30 20.05 5.00
C VAL A 41 10.22 18.64 4.44
N TRP A 42 9.03 18.16 4.13
CA TRP A 42 8.86 16.80 3.63
C TRP A 42 9.37 16.63 2.19
N LEU A 43 9.29 17.66 1.33
CA LEU A 43 9.94 17.63 0.01
C LEU A 43 11.46 17.49 0.13
N ARG A 44 12.10 18.29 0.98
CA ARG A 44 13.55 18.18 1.21
C ARG A 44 13.93 16.82 1.80
N ALA A 45 13.16 16.30 2.73
CA ALA A 45 13.40 15.00 3.34
C ALA A 45 13.26 13.86 2.30
N THR A 46 12.23 13.91 1.47
CA THR A 46 11.97 12.89 0.44
C THR A 46 12.98 12.98 -0.69
N LEU A 47 13.11 14.14 -1.34
CA LEU A 47 14.05 14.33 -2.44
C LEU A 47 15.51 14.18 -2.00
N GLY A 48 15.86 14.71 -0.84
CA GLY A 48 17.18 14.53 -0.26
C GLY A 48 17.47 13.07 0.10
N GLY A 49 16.47 12.33 0.55
CA GLY A 49 16.56 10.88 0.80
C GLY A 49 16.73 10.05 -0.48
N LEU A 50 16.07 10.45 -1.56
CA LEU A 50 16.18 9.80 -2.88
C LEU A 50 17.56 10.02 -3.52
N LEU A 51 18.11 11.24 -3.39
CA LEU A 51 19.40 11.62 -3.95
C LEU A 51 20.59 11.11 -3.12
N ARG A 52 20.42 10.89 -1.83
CA ARG A 52 21.45 10.31 -0.96
C ARG A 52 21.54 8.81 -1.17
N ARG A 53 22.54 8.38 -1.93
CA ARG A 53 22.92 6.97 -2.02
C ARG A 53 23.37 6.49 -0.63
N GLN A 54 22.49 5.81 0.11
CA GLN A 54 22.84 5.23 1.41
C GLN A 54 23.84 4.08 1.19
N ARG A 55 25.14 4.41 1.27
CA ARG A 55 26.21 3.42 1.41
C ARG A 55 26.15 2.89 2.85
N GLY A 56 25.74 1.66 3.04
CA GLY A 56 26.07 0.92 4.26
C GLY A 56 24.97 0.37 5.16
N LYS A 57 23.68 0.47 4.86
CA LYS A 57 22.68 -0.30 5.62
C LYS A 57 22.30 -1.58 4.88
N LYS A 58 22.80 -2.72 5.37
CA LYS A 58 22.61 -4.07 4.83
C LYS A 58 21.19 -4.65 5.11
N SER A 59 20.27 -3.90 5.69
CA SER A 59 18.94 -4.40 6.07
C SER A 59 17.91 -3.29 5.89
N GLY A 60 17.00 -3.49 4.92
CA GLY A 60 15.85 -2.65 4.66
C GLY A 60 15.80 -2.11 3.22
N LEU A 61 14.57 -1.73 2.78
CA LEU A 61 14.34 -1.11 1.48
C LEU A 61 15.00 0.27 1.41
N SER A 62 15.58 0.62 0.26
CA SER A 62 16.04 1.99 0.04
C SER A 62 14.84 2.95 -0.04
N PRO A 63 15.01 4.27 0.24
CA PRO A 63 13.92 5.24 0.13
C PRO A 63 13.28 5.25 -1.27
N LEU A 64 14.07 5.06 -2.32
CA LEU A 64 13.58 4.96 -3.70
C LEU A 64 12.74 3.70 -3.92
N GLN A 65 13.20 2.55 -3.41
CA GLN A 65 12.42 1.30 -3.48
C GLN A 65 11.11 1.41 -2.71
N ALA A 66 11.13 1.99 -1.51
CA ALA A 66 9.91 2.20 -0.72
C ALA A 66 8.92 3.13 -1.44
N LEU A 67 9.40 4.22 -2.05
CA LEU A 67 8.57 5.12 -2.84
C LEU A 67 8.02 4.43 -4.09
N ALA A 68 8.86 3.71 -4.84
CA ALA A 68 8.43 2.98 -6.03
C ALA A 68 7.38 1.92 -5.71
N THR A 69 7.55 1.17 -4.61
CA THR A 69 6.57 0.19 -4.15
C THR A 69 5.25 0.86 -3.73
N ALA A 70 5.31 1.97 -3.00
CA ALA A 70 4.11 2.71 -2.61
C ALA A 70 3.36 3.27 -3.82
N LEU A 71 4.05 3.83 -4.81
CA LEU A 71 3.45 4.31 -6.04
C LEU A 71 2.85 3.16 -6.86
N ALA A 72 3.55 2.05 -7.01
CA ALA A 72 3.06 0.89 -7.73
C ALA A 72 1.80 0.29 -7.10
N SER A 73 1.71 0.30 -5.76
CA SER A 73 0.52 -0.21 -5.06
C SER A 73 -0.69 0.74 -5.12
N THR A 74 -0.47 2.03 -5.32
CA THR A 74 -1.56 3.03 -5.36
C THR A 74 -2.02 3.39 -6.77
N MET A 75 -1.12 3.32 -7.77
CA MET A 75 -1.41 3.65 -9.17
C MET A 75 -1.88 2.41 -9.94
N GLY A 76 -3.01 1.84 -9.53
CA GLY A 76 -3.62 0.70 -10.22
C GLY A 76 -4.62 1.13 -11.30
N THR A 77 -4.95 0.20 -12.23
CA THR A 77 -5.98 0.39 -13.25
C THR A 77 -7.35 0.68 -12.64
N GLY A 78 -7.65 0.13 -11.45
CA GLY A 78 -8.87 0.42 -10.70
C GLY A 78 -8.98 1.88 -10.28
N SER A 79 -7.88 2.54 -9.93
CA SER A 79 -7.87 3.98 -9.63
C SER A 79 -8.19 4.81 -10.87
N ILE A 80 -7.65 4.46 -12.04
CA ILE A 80 -7.94 5.15 -13.31
C ILE A 80 -9.42 4.97 -13.70
N ALA A 81 -9.92 3.75 -13.63
CA ALA A 81 -11.33 3.44 -13.91
C ALA A 81 -12.27 4.15 -12.92
N GLY A 82 -11.91 4.18 -11.63
CA GLY A 82 -12.66 4.89 -10.60
C GLY A 82 -12.74 6.39 -10.83
N VAL A 83 -11.66 7.03 -11.23
CA VAL A 83 -11.65 8.47 -11.60
C VAL A 83 -12.51 8.72 -12.82
N ALA A 84 -12.40 7.89 -13.87
CA ALA A 84 -13.23 7.99 -15.06
C ALA A 84 -14.73 7.87 -14.73
N THR A 85 -15.10 6.89 -13.89
CA THR A 85 -16.48 6.71 -13.43
C THR A 85 -16.96 7.91 -12.61
N ALA A 86 -16.14 8.42 -11.70
CA ALA A 86 -16.48 9.60 -10.91
C ALA A 86 -16.72 10.84 -11.79
N LEU A 87 -15.92 11.03 -12.85
CA LEU A 87 -16.09 12.11 -13.81
C LEU A 87 -17.38 11.96 -14.64
N THR A 88 -17.69 10.75 -15.08
CA THR A 88 -18.89 10.50 -15.88
C THR A 88 -20.18 10.67 -15.09
N LEU A 89 -20.18 10.29 -13.81
CA LEU A 89 -21.35 10.39 -12.93
C LEU A 89 -21.47 11.76 -12.25
N GLY A 90 -20.36 12.31 -11.77
CA GLY A 90 -20.34 13.53 -10.96
C GLY A 90 -19.92 14.80 -11.71
N GLY A 91 -19.55 14.66 -12.98
CA GLY A 91 -19.09 15.79 -13.79
C GLY A 91 -17.81 16.46 -13.28
N PRO A 92 -17.48 17.69 -13.74
CA PRO A 92 -16.26 18.40 -13.34
C PRO A 92 -16.16 18.68 -11.83
N GLY A 93 -17.28 18.79 -11.13
CA GLY A 93 -17.32 18.98 -9.68
C GLY A 93 -16.73 17.82 -8.90
N ALA A 94 -16.75 16.60 -9.45
CA ALA A 94 -16.13 15.44 -8.82
C ALA A 94 -14.63 15.62 -8.60
N VAL A 95 -13.93 16.23 -9.54
CA VAL A 95 -12.47 16.49 -9.44
C VAL A 95 -12.16 17.37 -8.23
N PHE A 96 -12.95 18.42 -8.04
CA PHE A 96 -12.78 19.31 -6.88
C PHE A 96 -12.91 18.55 -5.56
N TRP A 97 -13.96 17.75 -5.43
CA TRP A 97 -14.16 16.95 -4.20
C TRP A 97 -13.11 15.85 -4.02
N MET A 98 -12.60 15.28 -5.10
CA MET A 98 -11.48 14.34 -5.07
C MET A 98 -10.21 15.02 -4.53
N TRP A 99 -9.92 16.26 -4.90
CA TRP A 99 -8.79 17.02 -4.35
C TRP A 99 -8.98 17.33 -2.87
N VAL A 100 -10.17 17.76 -2.46
CA VAL A 100 -10.47 18.01 -1.04
C VAL A 100 -10.30 16.75 -0.22
N SER A 101 -10.84 15.63 -0.67
CA SER A 101 -10.70 14.34 0.02
C SER A 101 -9.26 13.85 0.05
N ALA A 102 -8.50 14.05 -1.02
CA ALA A 102 -7.09 13.70 -1.09
C ALA A 102 -6.23 14.49 -0.07
N LEU A 103 -6.48 15.81 0.05
CA LEU A 103 -5.79 16.65 1.03
C LEU A 103 -6.03 16.17 2.48
N LEU A 104 -7.26 15.81 2.81
CA LEU A 104 -7.58 15.28 4.14
C LEU A 104 -7.04 13.85 4.31
N GLY A 105 -7.16 13.02 3.28
CA GLY A 105 -6.65 11.64 3.27
C GLY A 105 -5.13 11.54 3.41
N MET A 106 -4.37 12.54 2.94
CA MET A 106 -2.93 12.61 3.15
C MET A 106 -2.56 12.57 4.64
N MET A 107 -3.31 13.27 5.49
CA MET A 107 -3.03 13.31 6.93
C MET A 107 -3.44 12.03 7.63
N THR A 108 -4.54 11.41 7.22
CA THR A 108 -4.92 10.07 7.71
C THR A 108 -3.82 9.06 7.39
N GLY A 109 -3.36 9.02 6.13
CA GLY A 109 -2.27 8.14 5.72
C GLY A 109 -0.93 8.45 6.40
N PHE A 110 -0.63 9.70 6.71
CA PHE A 110 0.55 10.08 7.47
C PHE A 110 0.47 9.57 8.91
N GLY A 111 -0.67 9.79 9.59
CA GLY A 111 -0.90 9.31 10.95
C GLY A 111 -0.79 7.79 11.06
N GLU A 112 -1.37 7.05 10.10
CA GLU A 112 -1.28 5.59 10.03
C GLU A 112 0.18 5.10 9.91
N LYS A 113 0.95 5.71 9.01
CA LYS A 113 2.38 5.37 8.83
C LYS A 113 3.22 5.74 10.05
N LEU A 114 2.94 6.88 10.67
CA LEU A 114 3.62 7.31 11.90
C LEU A 114 3.38 6.31 13.04
N LEU A 115 2.13 5.90 13.25
CA LEU A 115 1.77 4.87 14.24
C LEU A 115 2.42 3.52 13.90
N SER A 116 2.42 3.13 12.63
CA SER A 116 3.05 1.91 12.17
C SER A 116 4.55 1.88 12.46
N VAL A 117 5.26 2.99 12.25
CA VAL A 117 6.69 3.12 12.59
C VAL A 117 6.92 3.17 14.10
N ARG A 118 6.06 3.87 14.85
CA ARG A 118 6.15 4.02 16.30
C ARG A 118 6.05 2.67 17.05
N PHE A 119 5.20 1.77 16.55
CA PHE A 119 4.92 0.48 17.18
C PHE A 119 5.55 -0.69 16.40
N GLN A 120 6.63 -0.44 15.67
CA GLN A 120 7.39 -1.49 14.99
C GLN A 120 8.00 -2.49 15.98
N ARG A 121 8.06 -3.75 15.53
CA ARG A 121 8.74 -4.85 16.25
C ARG A 121 9.75 -5.56 15.35
N PRO A 122 10.80 -6.15 15.94
CA PRO A 122 11.72 -7.00 15.18
C PRO A 122 10.96 -8.19 14.58
N ALA A 123 11.24 -8.48 13.30
CA ALA A 123 10.70 -9.65 12.62
C ALA A 123 11.56 -10.90 12.88
N PRO A 124 10.98 -12.11 12.95
CA PRO A 124 11.72 -13.35 13.13
C PRO A 124 12.77 -13.64 12.05
N GLY A 125 12.56 -13.10 10.82
CA GLY A 125 13.48 -13.21 9.67
C GLY A 125 14.48 -12.06 9.52
N GLY A 126 14.58 -11.17 10.52
CA GLY A 126 15.33 -9.92 10.43
C GLY A 126 14.50 -8.78 9.84
N GLY A 127 14.93 -7.53 10.13
CA GLY A 127 14.16 -6.34 9.77
C GLY A 127 13.12 -5.95 10.82
N MET A 128 12.27 -4.97 10.47
CA MET A 128 11.22 -4.45 11.35
C MET A 128 9.85 -4.67 10.72
N GLN A 129 8.89 -5.09 11.53
CA GLN A 129 7.48 -5.23 11.16
C GLN A 129 6.65 -4.17 11.86
N GLY A 130 5.75 -3.52 11.11
CA GLY A 130 4.80 -2.55 11.62
C GLY A 130 3.45 -2.74 10.94
N GLY A 131 2.44 -2.04 11.44
CA GLY A 131 1.10 -2.07 10.87
C GLY A 131 0.01 -1.88 11.90
N PRO A 132 -1.26 -1.78 11.46
CA PRO A 132 -2.40 -1.55 12.34
C PRO A 132 -2.53 -2.59 13.46
N MET A 133 -2.24 -3.86 13.18
CA MET A 133 -2.30 -4.92 14.18
C MET A 133 -1.36 -4.66 15.38
N PHE A 134 -0.22 -4.01 15.15
CA PHE A 134 0.75 -3.74 16.21
C PHE A 134 0.30 -2.56 17.08
N TYR A 135 -0.11 -1.43 16.50
CA TYR A 135 -0.54 -0.30 17.31
C TYR A 135 -1.90 -0.50 17.97
N LEU A 136 -2.80 -1.30 17.40
CA LEU A 136 -4.05 -1.71 18.07
C LEU A 136 -3.76 -2.57 19.30
N ARG A 137 -2.82 -3.52 19.20
CA ARG A 137 -2.46 -4.41 20.29
C ARG A 137 -1.61 -3.70 21.34
N ASP A 138 -0.58 -2.98 20.92
CA ASP A 138 0.48 -2.47 21.81
C ASP A 138 0.24 -1.01 22.24
N GLY A 139 -0.47 -0.24 21.41
CA GLY A 139 -0.84 1.14 21.71
C GLY A 139 -2.15 1.26 22.48
N LEU A 140 -3.20 0.59 22.00
CA LEU A 140 -4.52 0.62 22.61
C LEU A 140 -4.81 -0.55 23.56
N GLY A 141 -3.98 -1.61 23.53
CA GLY A 141 -4.24 -2.83 24.31
C GLY A 141 -5.38 -3.70 23.75
N TRP A 142 -5.93 -3.38 22.60
CA TRP A 142 -7.10 -4.03 22.01
C TRP A 142 -6.71 -5.27 21.18
N LYS A 143 -6.39 -6.36 21.86
CA LYS A 143 -5.97 -7.61 21.23
C LYS A 143 -7.01 -8.19 20.28
N GLY A 144 -8.29 -8.10 20.62
CA GLY A 144 -9.40 -8.57 19.77
C GLY A 144 -9.50 -7.77 18.47
N ALA A 145 -9.41 -6.44 18.53
CA ALA A 145 -9.43 -5.59 17.33
C ALA A 145 -8.21 -5.84 16.43
N ALA A 146 -7.03 -6.06 17.01
CA ALA A 146 -5.83 -6.42 16.26
C ALA A 146 -5.99 -7.74 15.51
N LEU A 147 -6.57 -8.75 16.15
CA LEU A 147 -6.86 -10.04 15.52
C LEU A 147 -7.90 -9.91 14.41
N TRP A 148 -9.00 -9.21 14.68
CA TRP A 148 -10.04 -8.93 13.68
C TRP A 148 -9.47 -8.21 12.46
N PHE A 149 -8.67 -7.17 12.68
CA PHE A 149 -8.00 -6.46 11.59
C PHE A 149 -7.14 -7.39 10.75
N THR A 150 -6.32 -8.24 11.39
CA THR A 150 -5.45 -9.20 10.70
C THR A 150 -6.26 -10.19 9.85
N LEU A 151 -7.35 -10.74 10.42
CA LEU A 151 -8.22 -11.67 9.69
C LEU A 151 -8.95 -10.99 8.53
N ALA A 152 -9.38 -9.74 8.68
CA ALA A 152 -10.03 -8.98 7.62
C ALA A 152 -9.05 -8.56 6.50
N CYS A 153 -7.77 -8.35 6.81
CA CYS A 153 -6.76 -8.04 5.82
C CYS A 153 -6.51 -9.17 4.82
N LEU A 154 -6.64 -10.44 5.24
CA LEU A 154 -6.41 -11.58 4.34
C LEU A 154 -7.34 -11.57 3.12
N PRO A 155 -8.68 -11.58 3.27
CA PRO A 155 -9.58 -11.50 2.12
C PRO A 155 -9.51 -10.14 1.41
N ALA A 156 -9.26 -9.04 2.13
CA ALA A 156 -9.12 -7.72 1.53
C ALA A 156 -7.91 -7.63 0.59
N THR A 157 -6.78 -8.23 0.95
CA THR A 157 -5.58 -8.28 0.10
C THR A 157 -5.84 -9.11 -1.16
N LEU A 158 -6.52 -10.26 -1.02
CA LEU A 158 -6.85 -11.12 -2.16
C LEU A 158 -7.87 -10.45 -3.11
N ALA A 159 -8.88 -9.78 -2.56
CA ALA A 159 -9.94 -9.17 -3.37
C ALA A 159 -9.57 -7.78 -3.92
N GLY A 160 -8.95 -6.94 -3.12
CA GLY A 160 -8.74 -5.51 -3.44
C GLY A 160 -7.50 -5.23 -4.30
N GLY A 161 -6.44 -6.06 -4.18
CA GLY A 161 -5.18 -5.82 -4.88
C GLY A 161 -5.21 -6.27 -6.33
N ASP A 162 -5.55 -7.53 -6.58
CA ASP A 162 -5.27 -8.18 -7.85
C ASP A 162 -6.52 -8.40 -8.73
N LEU A 163 -7.71 -8.66 -8.13
CA LEU A 163 -8.90 -8.99 -8.90
C LEU A 163 -9.41 -7.83 -9.75
N VAL A 164 -9.45 -6.63 -9.20
CA VAL A 164 -9.93 -5.43 -9.92
C VAL A 164 -8.95 -5.08 -11.03
N GLN A 165 -7.66 -5.15 -10.77
CA GLN A 165 -6.62 -4.82 -11.75
C GLN A 165 -6.60 -5.83 -12.90
N SER A 166 -6.62 -7.12 -12.59
CA SER A 166 -6.63 -8.17 -13.62
C SER A 166 -7.90 -8.15 -14.45
N SER A 167 -9.07 -7.88 -13.86
CA SER A 167 -10.32 -7.75 -14.61
C SER A 167 -10.31 -6.53 -15.53
N SER A 168 -9.76 -5.40 -15.09
CA SER A 168 -9.64 -4.19 -15.93
C SER A 168 -8.69 -4.39 -17.10
N ILE A 169 -7.57 -5.07 -16.89
CA ILE A 169 -6.62 -5.45 -17.96
C ILE A 169 -7.30 -6.37 -18.97
N ALA A 170 -8.00 -7.42 -18.49
CA ALA A 170 -8.70 -8.34 -19.35
C ALA A 170 -9.79 -7.67 -20.20
N GLN A 171 -10.55 -6.74 -19.60
CA GLN A 171 -11.56 -5.95 -20.32
C GLN A 171 -10.92 -5.03 -21.38
N ALA A 172 -9.83 -4.35 -21.04
CA ALA A 172 -9.13 -3.47 -21.98
C ALA A 172 -8.59 -4.25 -23.18
N LEU A 173 -8.00 -5.42 -22.96
CA LEU A 173 -7.49 -6.28 -24.02
C LEU A 173 -8.61 -6.89 -24.88
N GLU A 174 -9.73 -7.25 -24.28
CA GLU A 174 -10.91 -7.73 -25.01
C GLU A 174 -11.47 -6.63 -25.91
N SER A 175 -11.64 -5.40 -25.38
CA SER A 175 -12.21 -4.30 -26.14
C SER A 175 -11.28 -3.77 -27.24
N SER A 176 -9.96 -3.84 -27.07
CA SER A 176 -8.99 -3.30 -28.01
C SER A 176 -8.52 -4.32 -29.05
N PHE A 177 -8.39 -5.59 -28.66
CA PHE A 177 -7.80 -6.64 -29.48
C PHE A 177 -8.70 -7.86 -29.66
N ALA A 178 -9.94 -7.84 -29.17
CA ALA A 178 -10.89 -8.96 -29.21
C ALA A 178 -10.32 -10.26 -28.59
N LEU A 179 -9.40 -10.16 -27.63
CA LEU A 179 -8.80 -11.31 -26.96
C LEU A 179 -9.76 -11.89 -25.90
N PRO A 180 -9.90 -13.21 -25.78
CA PRO A 180 -10.81 -13.80 -24.79
C PRO A 180 -10.33 -13.53 -23.37
N ARG A 181 -11.24 -13.09 -22.48
CA ARG A 181 -10.93 -12.75 -21.06
C ARG A 181 -10.22 -13.87 -20.32
N LEU A 182 -10.61 -15.11 -20.57
CA LEU A 182 -9.98 -16.27 -19.91
C LEU A 182 -8.50 -16.42 -20.31
N GLY A 183 -8.19 -16.25 -21.60
CA GLY A 183 -6.82 -16.34 -22.10
C GLY A 183 -5.92 -15.23 -21.52
N THR A 184 -6.41 -13.99 -21.54
CA THR A 184 -5.67 -12.85 -20.96
C THR A 184 -5.50 -13.00 -19.44
N GLY A 185 -6.52 -13.49 -18.73
CA GLY A 185 -6.44 -13.76 -17.30
C GLY A 185 -5.39 -14.84 -16.97
N LEU A 186 -5.33 -15.92 -17.74
CA LEU A 186 -4.32 -16.97 -17.56
C LEU A 186 -2.89 -16.47 -17.84
N VAL A 187 -2.70 -15.68 -18.88
CA VAL A 187 -1.39 -15.09 -19.20
C VAL A 187 -0.93 -14.12 -18.10
N THR A 188 -1.80 -13.24 -17.65
CA THR A 188 -1.47 -12.30 -16.55
C THR A 188 -1.17 -13.03 -15.24
N ALA A 189 -1.92 -14.09 -14.91
CA ALA A 189 -1.67 -14.92 -13.74
C ALA A 189 -0.32 -15.67 -13.85
N ALA A 190 0.00 -16.21 -15.03
CA ALA A 190 1.28 -16.89 -15.28
C ALA A 190 2.47 -15.92 -15.15
N LEU A 191 2.36 -14.71 -15.70
CA LEU A 191 3.40 -13.68 -15.58
C LEU A 191 3.58 -13.22 -14.13
N ALA A 192 2.49 -13.03 -13.39
CA ALA A 192 2.56 -12.69 -11.97
C ALA A 192 3.22 -13.82 -11.16
N ALA A 193 2.81 -15.07 -11.37
CA ALA A 193 3.40 -16.24 -10.72
C ALA A 193 4.89 -16.36 -11.02
N LEU A 194 5.28 -16.17 -12.29
CA LEU A 194 6.68 -16.17 -12.69
C LEU A 194 7.48 -15.07 -11.98
N GLY A 195 6.94 -13.85 -11.89
CA GLY A 195 7.55 -12.74 -11.17
C GLY A 195 7.79 -13.06 -9.69
N VAL A 196 6.79 -13.64 -9.01
CA VAL A 196 6.89 -14.06 -7.60
C VAL A 196 7.93 -15.16 -7.43
N LEU A 197 7.94 -16.15 -8.32
CA LEU A 197 8.91 -17.25 -8.29
C LEU A 197 10.34 -16.74 -8.49
N LEU A 198 10.57 -15.91 -9.49
CA LEU A 198 11.88 -15.33 -9.77
C LEU A 198 12.39 -14.47 -8.60
N TYR A 199 11.49 -13.69 -7.98
CA TYR A 199 11.83 -12.91 -6.80
C TYR A 199 12.16 -13.81 -5.61
N GLY A 200 11.35 -14.83 -5.36
CA GLY A 200 11.57 -15.79 -4.27
C GLY A 200 12.86 -16.62 -4.44
N PHE A 201 13.22 -16.99 -5.66
CA PHE A 201 14.51 -17.63 -5.95
C PHE A 201 15.67 -16.69 -5.67
N ARG A 202 15.59 -15.45 -6.14
CA ARG A 202 16.64 -14.45 -5.92
C ARG A 202 16.85 -14.13 -4.43
N ASP A 203 15.78 -14.06 -3.65
CA ASP A 203 15.86 -13.77 -2.22
C ASP A 203 16.49 -14.95 -1.45
N ARG A 204 16.20 -16.19 -1.83
CA ARG A 204 16.83 -17.39 -1.25
C ARG A 204 18.32 -17.46 -1.56
N THR A 205 18.73 -17.23 -2.80
CA THR A 205 20.15 -17.25 -3.18
C THR A 205 20.95 -16.17 -2.46
N LEU A 206 20.40 -14.97 -2.31
CA LEU A 206 21.03 -13.89 -1.54
C LEU A 206 21.11 -14.21 -0.04
N SER A 207 20.13 -14.92 0.53
CA SER A 207 20.15 -15.34 1.94
C SER A 207 21.15 -16.49 2.18
N ASP A 208 21.31 -17.38 1.22
CA ASP A 208 22.27 -18.49 1.29
C ASP A 208 23.73 -17.97 1.15
N GLU A 209 24.01 -17.05 0.25
CA GLU A 209 25.31 -16.36 0.15
C GLU A 209 25.65 -15.58 1.43
N ALA A 210 24.64 -14.92 2.05
CA ALA A 210 24.83 -14.24 3.32
C ALA A 210 25.08 -15.21 4.47
N ARG A 211 24.45 -16.38 4.46
CA ARG A 211 24.69 -17.46 5.43
C ARG A 211 26.06 -18.10 5.26
N GLU A 212 26.47 -18.40 4.03
CA GLU A 212 27.80 -18.92 3.74
C GLU A 212 28.90 -17.93 4.15
N ALA A 213 28.72 -16.64 3.89
CA ALA A 213 29.66 -15.60 4.35
C ALA A 213 29.74 -15.51 5.90
N LEU A 214 28.66 -15.86 6.60
CA LEU A 214 28.61 -15.86 8.07
C LEU A 214 29.25 -17.13 8.68
N ILE A 215 29.10 -18.29 8.01
CA ILE A 215 29.60 -19.59 8.48
C ILE A 215 31.09 -19.78 8.13
N PHE A 216 31.50 -19.33 6.95
CA PHE A 216 32.87 -19.57 6.45
C PHE A 216 33.77 -18.34 6.56
N GLY A 217 33.34 -17.28 7.27
CA GLY A 217 34.15 -16.07 7.46
C GLY A 217 34.40 -15.37 6.13
N GLY A 218 33.65 -14.29 5.86
CA GLY A 218 33.96 -13.44 4.70
C GLY A 218 35.40 -12.95 4.75
N PRO A 219 35.99 -12.53 3.62
CA PRO A 219 37.39 -12.19 3.53
C PRO A 219 37.78 -11.16 4.60
N GLU A 220 38.75 -11.52 5.42
CA GLU A 220 39.34 -10.67 6.43
C GLU A 220 39.71 -9.31 5.79
N ARG A 221 39.10 -8.26 6.30
CA ARG A 221 39.56 -6.90 5.98
C ARG A 221 40.86 -6.69 6.69
N ARG A 222 41.95 -6.78 5.92
CA ARG A 222 43.20 -6.14 6.28
C ARG A 222 43.10 -4.63 6.03
#